data_74772fec685cc447e2fff89d8f9ccfbc
#
_entry.id   74772fec685cc447e2fff89d8f9ccfbc
#
_cell.length_a   1.000
_cell.length_b   1.000
_cell.length_c   1.000
_cell.angle_alpha   90.00
_cell.angle_beta   90.00
_cell.angle_gamma   90.00
#
_symmetry.space_group_name_H-M   'P 1'
#
loop_
_entity.id
_entity.type
_entity.pdbx_description
1 polymer ?
#
loop_
_entity_poly.entity_id
_entity_poly.type
_entity_poly.pdbx_seq_one_letter_code
_entity_poly.pdbx_strand_id
1 'polypeptide(L)'
;VTLPSPTIENLSVQWAFSGDANGNGQVSVRYRAQGSATWSAGMPLRRTAAGSTSGFSWTSRHTGSVFNLQPATTYEIELSLVDPDGGSEQRVVTARTRAVPAAMPGAPVRAATPSTLTAVMNAAQPGDIVELAAGNYAGFTGSATAAMAARS
;
A
#
# COMPACT_ATOMS: atom_id res chain seq x y z
N VAL A 1 -0.64 3.38 -16.31
CA VAL A 1 -0.70 3.68 -14.87
C VAL A 1 -0.92 2.39 -14.12
N THR A 2 -0.22 2.20 -13.02
CA THR A 2 -0.39 1.09 -12.08
C THR A 2 -0.58 1.64 -10.65
N LEU A 3 -1.27 0.87 -9.81
CA LEU A 3 -1.58 1.20 -8.43
C LEU A 3 -1.04 0.08 -7.52
N PRO A 4 0.29 -0.02 -7.34
CA PRO A 4 0.88 -1.12 -6.60
C PRO A 4 0.63 -1.01 -5.10
N SER A 5 0.51 -2.18 -4.45
CA SER A 5 0.57 -2.34 -3.00
C SER A 5 -0.35 -1.41 -2.19
N PRO A 6 -1.68 -1.46 -2.36
CA PRO A 6 -2.59 -0.73 -1.51
C PRO A 6 -2.35 -1.06 -0.03
N THR A 7 -2.38 -0.04 0.82
CA THR A 7 -2.36 -0.21 2.27
C THR A 7 -3.73 0.10 2.88
N ILE A 8 -3.83 0.15 4.20
CA ILE A 8 -5.08 0.47 4.90
C ILE A 8 -5.50 1.93 4.66
N GLU A 9 -4.52 2.85 4.55
CA GLU A 9 -4.76 4.30 4.48
C GLU A 9 -4.03 4.98 3.32
N ASN A 10 -3.32 4.22 2.46
CA ASN A 10 -2.56 4.82 1.36
C ASN A 10 -2.73 4.04 0.07
N LEU A 11 -2.69 4.76 -1.05
CA LEU A 11 -2.66 4.23 -2.40
C LEU A 11 -1.45 4.79 -3.15
N SER A 12 -0.61 3.91 -3.67
CA SER A 12 0.55 4.27 -4.49
C SER A 12 0.16 4.38 -5.95
N VAL A 13 0.78 5.29 -6.66
CA VAL A 13 0.58 5.52 -8.09
C VAL A 13 1.90 5.47 -8.82
N GLN A 14 1.95 4.78 -9.94
CA GLN A 14 3.06 4.77 -10.87
C GLN A 14 2.54 4.98 -12.29
N TRP A 15 3.07 5.97 -12.98
CA TRP A 15 2.75 6.25 -14.37
C TRP A 15 4.02 6.23 -15.21
N ALA A 16 4.28 5.13 -15.90
CA ALA A 16 5.39 5.01 -16.83
C ALA A 16 5.15 5.89 -18.07
N PHE A 17 6.17 6.58 -18.54
CA PHE A 17 6.14 7.43 -19.71
C PHE A 17 7.39 7.24 -20.57
N SER A 18 7.32 7.73 -21.78
CA SER A 18 8.44 7.84 -22.73
C SER A 18 8.47 9.24 -23.33
N GLY A 19 9.63 9.71 -23.74
CA GLY A 19 9.84 11.10 -24.13
C GLY A 19 10.23 11.95 -22.93
N ASP A 20 9.88 13.25 -22.93
CA ASP A 20 10.23 14.23 -21.90
C ASP A 20 11.74 14.20 -21.57
N ALA A 21 12.56 14.49 -22.59
CA ALA A 21 14.02 14.40 -22.49
C ALA A 21 14.62 15.45 -21.54
N ASN A 22 13.99 16.62 -21.44
CA ASN A 22 14.41 17.71 -20.54
C ASN A 22 13.85 17.57 -19.11
N GLY A 23 12.93 16.63 -18.88
CA GLY A 23 12.43 16.29 -17.54
C GLY A 23 11.50 17.33 -16.91
N ASN A 24 10.80 18.14 -17.72
CA ASN A 24 9.93 19.22 -17.23
C ASN A 24 8.45 18.86 -17.16
N GLY A 25 8.04 17.67 -17.63
CA GLY A 25 6.68 17.16 -17.50
C GLY A 25 6.26 16.98 -16.04
N GLN A 26 5.06 17.40 -15.70
CA GLN A 26 4.51 17.37 -14.35
C GLN A 26 3.19 16.61 -14.32
N VAL A 27 2.94 15.88 -13.23
CA VAL A 27 1.67 15.18 -13.00
C VAL A 27 1.03 15.68 -11.73
N SER A 28 -0.08 16.39 -11.87
CA SER A 28 -0.95 16.74 -10.73
C SER A 28 -1.90 15.59 -10.39
N VAL A 29 -2.30 15.53 -9.13
CA VAL A 29 -3.16 14.49 -8.59
C VAL A 29 -4.33 15.13 -7.88
N ARG A 30 -5.54 14.65 -8.15
CA ARG A 30 -6.69 14.84 -7.27
C ARG A 30 -7.41 13.51 -7.07
N TYR A 31 -8.08 13.36 -5.95
CA TYR A 31 -8.74 12.11 -5.60
C TYR A 31 -10.05 12.35 -4.86
N ARG A 32 -10.91 11.36 -4.87
CA ARG A 32 -12.15 11.33 -4.09
C ARG A 32 -12.55 9.90 -3.75
N ALA A 33 -13.31 9.73 -2.68
CA ALA A 33 -14.03 8.48 -2.49
C ALA A 33 -15.02 8.28 -3.65
N GLN A 34 -15.11 7.07 -4.17
CA GLN A 34 -16.01 6.76 -5.28
C GLN A 34 -17.47 7.14 -4.93
N GLY A 35 -18.12 7.87 -5.80
CA GLY A 35 -19.46 8.40 -5.59
C GLY A 35 -19.51 9.77 -4.87
N SER A 36 -18.39 10.27 -4.35
CA SER A 36 -18.34 11.63 -3.79
C SER A 36 -18.31 12.68 -4.91
N ALA A 37 -19.02 13.78 -4.71
CA ALA A 37 -18.95 14.93 -5.61
C ALA A 37 -17.68 15.77 -5.43
N THR A 38 -17.05 15.69 -4.24
CA THR A 38 -15.92 16.55 -3.86
C THR A 38 -14.60 15.90 -4.15
N TRP A 39 -13.75 16.59 -4.90
CA TRP A 39 -12.36 16.22 -5.15
C TRP A 39 -11.42 16.90 -4.15
N SER A 40 -10.46 16.15 -3.65
CA SER A 40 -9.35 16.65 -2.83
C SER A 40 -8.08 16.69 -3.68
N ALA A 41 -7.23 17.70 -3.46
CA ALA A 41 -5.92 17.76 -4.08
C ALA A 41 -4.96 16.77 -3.40
N GLY A 42 -4.23 16.02 -4.21
CA GLY A 42 -3.12 15.19 -3.76
C GLY A 42 -1.77 15.88 -4.01
N MET A 43 -0.70 15.28 -3.49
CA MET A 43 0.66 15.71 -3.84
C MET A 43 0.94 15.35 -5.31
N PRO A 44 1.59 16.24 -6.09
CA PRO A 44 2.02 15.91 -7.43
C PRO A 44 2.92 14.66 -7.44
N LEU A 45 2.84 13.87 -8.51
CA LEU A 45 3.74 12.74 -8.67
C LEU A 45 5.15 13.24 -8.95
N ARG A 46 6.13 12.59 -8.35
CA ARG A 46 7.54 12.86 -8.58
C ARG A 46 8.04 12.09 -9.80
N ARG A 47 8.77 12.76 -10.69
CA ARG A 47 9.48 12.12 -11.79
C ARG A 47 10.65 11.28 -11.25
N THR A 48 10.74 10.05 -11.71
CA THR A 48 11.82 9.11 -11.42
C THR A 48 12.41 8.65 -12.76
N ALA A 49 13.66 9.00 -13.04
CA ALA A 49 14.34 8.53 -14.24
C ALA A 49 14.54 7.02 -14.21
N ALA A 50 14.63 6.39 -15.37
CA ALA A 50 14.99 4.99 -15.48
C ALA A 50 16.31 4.70 -14.77
N GLY A 51 16.43 3.55 -14.15
CA GLY A 51 17.60 3.17 -13.40
C GLY A 51 17.62 1.68 -13.04
N SER A 52 18.71 1.28 -12.36
CA SER A 52 18.86 -0.08 -11.85
C SER A 52 19.72 -0.09 -10.58
N THR A 53 19.47 -1.07 -9.73
CA THR A 53 20.30 -1.38 -8.56
C THR A 53 20.14 -2.85 -8.17
N SER A 54 21.24 -3.52 -7.80
CA SER A 54 21.25 -4.86 -7.19
C SER A 54 20.24 -5.85 -7.77
N GLY A 55 20.16 -5.98 -9.10
CA GLY A 55 19.27 -6.94 -9.78
C GLY A 55 17.83 -6.44 -9.99
N PHE A 56 17.51 -5.21 -9.58
CA PHE A 56 16.24 -4.56 -9.84
C PHE A 56 16.42 -3.39 -10.84
N SER A 57 15.57 -3.30 -11.85
CA SER A 57 15.57 -2.19 -12.82
C SER A 57 14.18 -1.61 -12.99
N TRP A 58 14.11 -0.33 -13.35
CA TRP A 58 12.85 0.37 -13.60
C TRP A 58 12.98 1.33 -14.78
N THR A 59 11.86 1.57 -15.45
CA THR A 59 11.73 2.56 -16.52
C THR A 59 11.40 3.94 -15.94
N SER A 60 11.59 4.99 -16.74
CA SER A 60 11.14 6.34 -16.38
C SER A 60 9.65 6.35 -16.05
N ARG A 61 9.31 7.00 -14.95
CA ARG A 61 7.93 7.06 -14.45
C ARG A 61 7.70 8.27 -13.54
N HIS A 62 6.47 8.68 -13.42
CA HIS A 62 6.01 9.51 -12.33
C HIS A 62 5.49 8.63 -11.20
N THR A 63 5.89 8.90 -9.96
CA THR A 63 5.51 8.09 -8.78
C THR A 63 5.07 8.97 -7.63
N GLY A 64 4.14 8.46 -6.84
CA GLY A 64 3.69 9.13 -5.64
C GLY A 64 2.66 8.29 -4.88
N SER A 65 2.12 8.88 -3.83
CA SER A 65 1.10 8.22 -3.01
C SER A 65 0.05 9.23 -2.55
N VAL A 66 -1.16 8.73 -2.39
CA VAL A 66 -2.26 9.42 -1.72
C VAL A 66 -2.36 8.86 -0.32
N PHE A 67 -2.33 9.73 0.68
CA PHE A 67 -2.29 9.37 2.10
C PHE A 67 -3.56 9.76 2.84
N ASN A 68 -3.69 9.29 4.09
CA ASN A 68 -4.78 9.61 5.00
C ASN A 68 -6.15 9.23 4.44
N LEU A 69 -6.21 8.12 3.76
CA LEU A 69 -7.43 7.57 3.18
C LEU A 69 -8.20 6.73 4.22
N GLN A 70 -9.50 6.59 4.03
CA GLN A 70 -10.30 5.70 4.86
C GLN A 70 -10.03 4.23 4.50
N PRO A 71 -9.98 3.32 5.48
CA PRO A 71 -9.88 1.88 5.24
C PRO A 71 -11.06 1.33 4.42
N ALA A 72 -10.83 0.22 3.72
CA ALA A 72 -11.85 -0.51 2.96
C ALA A 72 -12.67 0.36 2.01
N THR A 73 -12.10 1.46 1.52
CA THR A 73 -12.79 2.47 0.70
C THR A 73 -12.22 2.50 -0.71
N THR A 74 -13.09 2.54 -1.70
CA THR A 74 -12.71 2.72 -3.11
C THR A 74 -12.54 4.20 -3.42
N TYR A 75 -11.44 4.54 -4.07
CA TYR A 75 -11.12 5.90 -4.50
C TYR A 75 -10.98 5.98 -6.01
N GLU A 76 -11.43 7.09 -6.56
CA GLU A 76 -11.06 7.54 -7.89
C GLU A 76 -9.91 8.53 -7.77
N ILE A 77 -8.86 8.31 -8.54
CA ILE A 77 -7.65 9.14 -8.57
C ILE A 77 -7.51 9.66 -10.00
N GLU A 78 -7.60 10.96 -10.16
CA GLU A 78 -7.37 11.64 -11.42
C GLU A 78 -5.94 12.17 -11.47
N LEU A 79 -5.28 11.86 -12.55
CA LEU A 79 -3.91 12.21 -12.87
C LEU A 79 -3.92 13.09 -14.12
N SER A 80 -3.34 14.29 -14.03
CA SER A 80 -3.22 15.20 -15.17
C SER A 80 -1.75 15.47 -15.43
N LEU A 81 -1.24 14.91 -16.53
CA LEU A 81 0.10 15.17 -17.06
C LEU A 81 0.06 16.41 -17.95
N VAL A 82 0.99 17.30 -17.74
CA VAL A 82 1.25 18.46 -18.60
C VAL A 82 2.77 18.55 -18.84
N ASP A 83 3.16 18.58 -20.11
CA ASP A 83 4.52 18.86 -20.55
C ASP A 83 4.53 20.23 -21.25
N PRO A 84 5.32 21.21 -20.76
CA PRO A 84 5.37 22.55 -21.39
C PRO A 84 5.83 22.56 -22.83
N ASP A 85 6.60 21.57 -23.28
CA ASP A 85 7.08 21.47 -24.66
C ASP A 85 6.10 20.80 -25.61
N GLY A 86 4.98 20.39 -25.08
CA GLY A 86 3.86 19.81 -25.83
C GLY A 86 3.57 18.41 -25.37
N GLY A 87 2.33 18.23 -25.01
CA GLY A 87 1.77 16.98 -24.52
C GLY A 87 0.97 17.20 -23.26
N SER A 88 -0.22 16.66 -23.25
CA SER A 88 -1.05 16.58 -22.05
C SER A 88 -1.84 15.29 -22.10
N GLU A 89 -2.02 14.68 -20.95
CA GLU A 89 -2.82 13.49 -20.83
C GLU A 89 -3.53 13.48 -19.46
N GLN A 90 -4.78 13.08 -19.47
CA GLN A 90 -5.56 12.92 -18.26
C GLN A 90 -6.00 11.46 -18.11
N ARG A 91 -5.89 10.91 -16.94
CA ARG A 91 -6.33 9.56 -16.61
C ARG A 91 -7.05 9.54 -15.29
N VAL A 92 -8.14 8.79 -15.22
CA VAL A 92 -8.82 8.44 -13.98
C VAL A 92 -8.61 6.96 -13.73
N VAL A 93 -8.10 6.63 -12.57
CA VAL A 93 -7.87 5.25 -12.12
C VAL A 93 -8.57 5.00 -10.81
N THR A 94 -8.92 3.75 -10.55
CA THR A 94 -9.67 3.36 -9.36
C THR A 94 -8.88 2.33 -8.57
N ALA A 95 -8.80 2.52 -7.25
CA ALA A 95 -8.21 1.55 -6.33
C ALA A 95 -8.96 1.54 -5.01
N ARG A 96 -8.83 0.43 -4.27
CA ARG A 96 -9.43 0.26 -2.96
C ARG A 96 -8.34 0.13 -1.90
N THR A 97 -8.46 0.88 -0.81
CA THR A 97 -7.65 0.69 0.39
C THR A 97 -7.99 -0.65 1.05
N ARG A 98 -7.03 -1.25 1.74
CA ARG A 98 -7.26 -2.50 2.47
C ARG A 98 -8.15 -2.24 3.69
N ALA A 99 -8.91 -3.25 4.07
CA ALA A 99 -9.63 -3.23 5.35
C ALA A 99 -8.63 -3.28 6.52
N VAL A 100 -9.02 -2.70 7.64
CA VAL A 100 -8.33 -2.94 8.92
C VAL A 100 -8.40 -4.44 9.20
N PRO A 101 -7.25 -5.09 9.50
CA PRO A 101 -7.26 -6.50 9.85
C PRO A 101 -8.19 -6.75 11.05
N ALA A 102 -9.03 -7.76 10.95
CA ALA A 102 -9.89 -8.20 12.04
C ALA A 102 -9.69 -9.69 12.25
N ALA A 103 -9.88 -10.13 13.48
CA ALA A 103 -9.93 -11.53 13.81
C ALA A 103 -11.01 -12.25 13.01
N MET A 104 -10.75 -13.48 12.58
CA MET A 104 -11.77 -14.29 11.93
C MET A 104 -12.85 -14.66 12.95
N PRO A 105 -14.13 -14.63 12.57
CA PRO A 105 -15.20 -15.11 13.46
C PRO A 105 -14.91 -16.55 13.92
N GLY A 106 -14.96 -16.79 15.22
CA GLY A 106 -14.67 -18.10 15.81
C GLY A 106 -13.19 -18.51 15.82
N ALA A 107 -12.28 -17.57 15.57
CA ALA A 107 -10.84 -17.85 15.64
C ALA A 107 -10.45 -18.34 17.05
N PRO A 108 -9.66 -19.43 17.17
CA PRO A 108 -9.17 -19.89 18.45
C PRO A 108 -8.33 -18.82 19.15
N VAL A 109 -8.58 -18.60 20.43
CA VAL A 109 -7.79 -17.70 21.28
C VAL A 109 -6.78 -18.51 22.08
N ARG A 110 -5.51 -18.17 21.97
CA ARG A 110 -4.42 -18.78 22.71
C ARG A 110 -3.83 -17.75 23.68
N ALA A 111 -4.08 -17.91 24.96
CA ALA A 111 -3.51 -17.04 25.97
C ALA A 111 -1.99 -17.29 26.11
N ALA A 112 -1.22 -16.22 26.17
CA ALA A 112 0.24 -16.27 26.38
C ALA A 112 0.66 -15.34 27.50
N THR A 113 1.63 -15.81 28.30
CA THR A 113 2.33 -15.05 29.33
C THR A 113 3.77 -14.78 28.88
N PRO A 114 4.53 -13.92 29.56
CA PRO A 114 5.94 -13.70 29.23
C PRO A 114 6.78 -15.00 29.16
N SER A 115 6.46 -15.99 29.98
CA SER A 115 7.17 -17.27 30.00
C SER A 115 6.69 -18.28 28.94
N THR A 116 5.47 -18.16 28.44
CA THR A 116 4.86 -19.12 27.50
C THR A 116 4.80 -18.60 26.06
N LEU A 117 5.07 -17.32 25.82
CA LEU A 117 4.90 -16.69 24.50
C LEU A 117 5.57 -17.49 23.38
N THR A 118 6.82 -17.85 23.52
CA THR A 118 7.58 -18.57 22.48
C THR A 118 6.91 -19.91 22.13
N ALA A 119 6.47 -20.66 23.13
CA ALA A 119 5.81 -21.93 22.92
C ALA A 119 4.44 -21.75 22.25
N VAL A 120 3.66 -20.76 22.68
CA VAL A 120 2.36 -20.44 22.07
C VAL A 120 2.52 -19.99 20.63
N MET A 121 3.48 -19.12 20.31
CA MET A 121 3.75 -18.66 18.96
C MET A 121 4.19 -19.80 18.03
N ASN A 122 5.01 -20.72 18.52
CA ASN A 122 5.45 -21.87 17.73
C ASN A 122 4.32 -22.88 17.46
N ALA A 123 3.32 -22.92 18.32
CA ALA A 123 2.13 -23.78 18.17
C ALA A 123 0.96 -23.12 17.46
N ALA A 124 1.00 -21.81 17.25
CA ALA A 124 -0.09 -21.06 16.63
C ALA A 124 -0.28 -21.47 15.16
N GLN A 125 -1.53 -21.54 14.74
CA GLN A 125 -1.92 -21.84 13.37
C GLN A 125 -2.42 -20.56 12.66
N PRO A 126 -2.41 -20.51 11.33
CA PRO A 126 -2.99 -19.40 10.58
C PRO A 126 -4.46 -19.17 11.00
N GLY A 127 -4.76 -17.95 11.45
CA GLY A 127 -6.07 -17.56 11.93
C GLY A 127 -6.22 -17.57 13.46
N ASP A 128 -5.31 -18.16 14.21
CA ASP A 128 -5.32 -18.09 15.67
C ASP A 128 -5.10 -16.65 16.16
N ILE A 129 -5.72 -16.32 17.29
CA ILE A 129 -5.48 -15.09 18.04
C ILE A 129 -4.58 -15.43 19.21
N VAL A 130 -3.43 -14.73 19.32
CA VAL A 130 -2.57 -14.84 20.50
C VAL A 130 -2.86 -13.65 21.42
N GLU A 131 -3.45 -13.90 22.57
CA GLU A 131 -3.77 -12.89 23.58
C GLU A 131 -2.64 -12.84 24.63
N LEU A 132 -2.03 -11.67 24.79
CA LEU A 132 -0.94 -11.47 25.69
C LEU A 132 -1.44 -11.00 27.07
N ALA A 133 -1.10 -11.73 28.12
CA ALA A 133 -1.31 -11.24 29.49
C ALA A 133 -0.41 -10.02 29.75
N ALA A 134 -0.82 -9.17 30.70
CA ALA A 134 0.03 -8.06 31.12
C ALA A 134 1.39 -8.58 31.64
N GLY A 135 2.50 -7.94 31.23
CA GLY A 135 3.84 -8.33 31.66
C GLY A 135 4.95 -7.76 30.78
N ASN A 136 6.19 -7.99 31.18
CA ASN A 136 7.37 -7.65 30.40
C ASN A 136 7.77 -8.82 29.52
N TYR A 137 7.77 -8.62 28.21
CA TYR A 137 8.13 -9.63 27.22
C TYR A 137 9.55 -9.37 26.72
N ALA A 138 10.39 -10.39 26.78
CA ALA A 138 11.68 -10.35 26.08
C ALA A 138 11.44 -10.42 24.56
N GLY A 139 12.40 -9.92 23.76
CA GLY A 139 12.37 -10.12 22.33
C GLY A 139 12.32 -11.61 21.99
N PHE A 140 11.47 -12.00 21.02
CA PHE A 140 11.39 -13.38 20.55
C PHE A 140 11.60 -13.43 19.04
N THR A 141 12.22 -14.51 18.58
CA THR A 141 12.29 -14.87 17.16
C THR A 141 11.34 -16.03 16.94
N GLY A 142 10.24 -15.80 16.25
CA GLY A 142 9.34 -16.85 15.78
C GLY A 142 9.76 -17.29 14.40
N SER A 143 10.00 -18.58 14.16
CA SER A 143 9.97 -19.13 12.81
C SER A 143 8.51 -19.31 12.44
N ALA A 144 7.97 -18.41 11.60
CA ALA A 144 6.66 -18.63 11.03
C ALA A 144 6.76 -19.80 10.03
N THR A 145 6.52 -21.00 10.49
CA THR A 145 6.22 -22.16 9.65
C THR A 145 4.77 -22.07 9.12
N ALA A 146 4.10 -20.96 9.36
CA ALA A 146 2.80 -20.70 8.80
C ALA A 146 3.01 -20.30 7.34
N ALA A 147 2.71 -21.22 6.42
CA ALA A 147 2.49 -20.88 5.03
C ALA A 147 1.45 -19.74 5.02
N MET A 148 1.89 -18.54 4.69
CA MET A 148 0.97 -17.47 4.32
C MET A 148 0.23 -17.98 3.09
N ALA A 149 -1.01 -18.42 3.27
CA ALA A 149 -1.89 -18.68 2.15
C ALA A 149 -1.99 -17.37 1.37
N ALA A 150 -1.33 -17.31 0.23
CA ALA A 150 -1.48 -16.22 -0.71
C ALA A 150 -2.97 -16.15 -1.03
N ARG A 151 -3.63 -15.09 -0.63
CA ARG A 151 -4.98 -14.79 -1.10
C ARG A 151 -4.82 -14.19 -2.47
N SER A 152 -5.23 -14.97 -3.48
CA SER A 152 -5.52 -14.52 -4.83
C SER A 152 -6.59 -13.41 -4.83
#